data_e7b2700bd2410f79ef80740985667183
#
_entry.id   e7b2700bd2410f79ef80740985667183
#
_cell.length_a   1.000
_cell.length_b   1.000
_cell.length_c   1.000
_cell.angle_alpha   90.00
_cell.angle_beta   90.00
_cell.angle_gamma   90.00
#
_symmetry.space_group_name_H-M   'P 1'
#
loop_
_entity.id
_entity.type
_entity.pdbx_description
1 polymer ?
#
loop_
_entity_poly.entity_id
_entity_poly.type
_entity_poly.pdbx_seq_one_letter_code
_entity_poly.pdbx_strand_id
1 'polypeptide(L)'
;MQTPKTPRRRRPLPRSVAAIGTATLAMVAGTFGGAPAQAAPTSATTLVVSADQALRPVTHVAGGGLYGLATATNPTDSLVEPLHPNTFVQMAPGGHQLPNGEPGPAGDALVVAPEAARAGAKVVVRMPDWYPNFPYRWVSWSDWLSAVDTQVASVKSSGATNIGAYELWNEPDWTWDTANAGSFDSGWTRTYQEVRARGASTPIQGPSYSHWDNSRMSTFLADAKASGTVPDIVSWHELGGSQNIAADVAAYRSLEGSLGISPRPIAIEEYGTTSEVGVPGPLAGYIAKFERAGVHDAELAFWNHYGTLGDTLADTGGSPNSAYWLYKWYGDMSGTMLTTTPPAQTGIDGAASLNGAGDQVSVIFGGGSGSSAVTVDGLGSLAAFGSTVHVKLEYTPSLGRTVAAPPPLTISESDYPVRNGSITVPVAGNAAYGYHLVVTPSGSSTSLAGRYQITNVNSGLALDTQNAGTAQGAAVVQATSTTGTDQNWTLVSSGSGLYKIANQKSGQVLGITQESTSDGGTALIWGDNGTPDHLWQLIPAGGGRYKIANYNSGLLLGITNATTASGAQVLQWDDNGTADHLWTLTAR
;
A
#
# COMPACT_ATOMS: atom_id res chain seq x y z
N MET A 1 -15.96 -50.10 -40.23
CA MET A 1 -15.72 -51.21 -39.29
C MET A 1 -14.91 -50.66 -38.11
N GLN A 2 -15.57 -50.38 -37.03
CA GLN A 2 -14.94 -49.91 -35.77
C GLN A 2 -15.09 -51.03 -34.75
N THR A 3 -13.99 -51.47 -34.17
CA THR A 3 -13.95 -52.42 -33.06
C THR A 3 -13.93 -51.66 -31.71
N PRO A 4 -14.67 -52.11 -30.69
CA PRO A 4 -14.79 -51.41 -29.42
C PRO A 4 -13.65 -51.78 -28.46
N LYS A 5 -13.13 -50.77 -27.73
CA LYS A 5 -12.16 -50.94 -26.63
C LYS A 5 -12.87 -51.22 -25.31
N THR A 6 -12.47 -52.32 -24.66
CA THR A 6 -12.87 -52.78 -23.33
C THR A 6 -12.34 -51.90 -22.20
N PRO A 7 -13.08 -51.74 -21.06
CA PRO A 7 -12.64 -50.91 -19.93
C PRO A 7 -11.72 -51.69 -18.98
N ARG A 8 -10.61 -51.05 -18.55
CA ARG A 8 -9.69 -51.55 -17.52
C ARG A 8 -10.30 -51.47 -16.13
N ARG A 9 -10.32 -52.57 -15.41
CA ARG A 9 -10.67 -52.71 -13.98
C ARG A 9 -9.67 -51.95 -13.09
N ARG A 10 -10.16 -51.14 -12.15
CA ARG A 10 -9.40 -50.58 -11.05
C ARG A 10 -9.23 -51.62 -9.94
N ARG A 11 -8.00 -51.73 -9.40
CA ARG A 11 -7.67 -52.52 -8.19
C ARG A 11 -7.94 -51.65 -6.95
N PRO A 12 -8.41 -52.21 -5.82
CA PRO A 12 -8.61 -51.52 -4.59
C PRO A 12 -7.31 -51.42 -3.78
N LEU A 13 -7.08 -50.28 -3.10
CA LEU A 13 -6.03 -50.05 -2.13
C LEU A 13 -6.45 -50.58 -0.74
N PRO A 14 -5.51 -51.00 0.10
CA PRO A 14 -5.82 -51.54 1.41
C PRO A 14 -6.15 -50.46 2.44
N ARG A 15 -7.13 -50.75 3.28
CA ARG A 15 -7.52 -49.95 4.44
C ARG A 15 -6.51 -50.18 5.57
N SER A 16 -5.88 -49.11 6.06
CA SER A 16 -5.14 -49.07 7.32
C SER A 16 -6.10 -48.83 8.49
N VAL A 17 -6.03 -49.69 9.48
CA VAL A 17 -6.77 -49.63 10.75
C VAL A 17 -6.03 -48.67 11.67
N ALA A 18 -6.71 -47.62 12.17
CA ALA A 18 -6.18 -46.72 13.20
C ALA A 18 -6.50 -47.29 14.58
N ALA A 19 -5.47 -47.53 15.37
CA ALA A 19 -5.59 -47.91 16.78
C ALA A 19 -5.90 -46.66 17.64
N ILE A 20 -6.97 -46.76 18.44
CA ILE A 20 -7.36 -45.74 19.42
C ILE A 20 -6.54 -46.01 20.70
N GLY A 21 -5.63 -45.10 21.02
CA GLY A 21 -4.92 -45.09 22.30
C GLY A 21 -5.64 -44.16 23.27
N THR A 22 -6.15 -44.73 24.38
CA THR A 22 -6.69 -44.00 25.54
C THR A 22 -5.57 -43.32 26.31
N ALA A 23 -5.55 -41.99 26.34
CA ALA A 23 -4.65 -41.21 27.22
C ALA A 23 -5.37 -40.81 28.50
N THR A 24 -4.84 -41.29 29.63
CA THR A 24 -5.28 -40.97 30.98
C THR A 24 -4.88 -39.53 31.34
N LEU A 25 -5.85 -38.73 31.78
CA LEU A 25 -5.63 -37.35 32.24
C LEU A 25 -5.07 -37.37 33.66
N ALA A 26 -3.81 -37.02 33.85
CA ALA A 26 -3.24 -36.72 35.17
C ALA A 26 -3.29 -35.20 35.39
N MET A 27 -4.10 -34.74 36.36
CA MET A 27 -4.05 -33.36 36.84
C MET A 27 -2.78 -33.17 37.67
N VAL A 28 -1.90 -32.31 37.18
CA VAL A 28 -0.80 -31.74 37.97
C VAL A 28 -1.10 -30.27 38.20
N ALA A 29 -1.34 -29.92 39.49
CA ALA A 29 -1.36 -28.54 39.92
C ALA A 29 0.06 -27.98 39.82
N GLY A 30 0.31 -27.11 38.85
CA GLY A 30 1.61 -26.46 38.62
C GLY A 30 1.53 -24.96 38.88
N THR A 31 2.34 -24.52 39.77
CA THR A 31 2.71 -23.15 40.14
C THR A 31 2.85 -22.19 38.98
N PHE A 32 2.43 -20.93 39.18
CA PHE A 32 2.65 -19.80 38.27
C PHE A 32 4.14 -19.67 37.94
N GLY A 33 4.55 -20.25 36.82
CA GLY A 33 5.84 -20.03 36.20
C GLY A 33 5.70 -18.95 35.12
N GLY A 34 6.61 -17.98 35.11
CA GLY A 34 6.67 -16.92 34.11
C GLY A 34 6.63 -17.48 32.70
N ALA A 35 6.04 -16.72 31.78
CA ALA A 35 5.97 -17.06 30.35
C ALA A 35 7.34 -17.55 29.84
N PRO A 36 7.40 -18.65 29.08
CA PRO A 36 8.67 -19.12 28.54
C PRO A 36 9.28 -18.01 27.68
N ALA A 37 10.53 -17.66 27.98
CA ALA A 37 11.29 -16.77 27.10
C ALA A 37 11.32 -17.39 25.71
N GLN A 38 10.66 -16.75 24.75
CA GLN A 38 10.66 -17.18 23.36
C GLN A 38 12.10 -17.13 22.86
N ALA A 39 12.60 -18.21 22.32
CA ALA A 39 13.94 -18.24 21.74
C ALA A 39 14.04 -17.16 20.68
N ALA A 40 15.06 -16.31 20.76
CA ALA A 40 15.31 -15.29 19.75
C ALA A 40 15.44 -15.99 18.37
N PRO A 41 14.78 -15.47 17.32
CA PRO A 41 14.92 -16.03 15.98
C PRO A 41 16.39 -15.99 15.53
N THR A 42 16.77 -16.97 14.72
CA THR A 42 18.12 -17.01 14.15
C THR A 42 18.35 -15.77 13.27
N SER A 43 19.58 -15.25 13.22
CA SER A 43 19.94 -14.02 12.48
C SER A 43 19.48 -14.02 11.00
N ALA A 44 19.28 -15.18 10.40
CA ALA A 44 18.86 -15.36 9.00
C ALA A 44 17.39 -14.96 8.70
N THR A 45 16.58 -14.65 9.71
CA THR A 45 15.16 -14.31 9.58
C THR A 45 14.80 -12.98 10.25
N THR A 46 15.81 -12.15 10.56
CA THR A 46 15.62 -10.90 11.29
C THR A 46 15.93 -9.69 10.41
N LEU A 47 14.94 -8.81 10.25
CA LEU A 47 15.14 -7.47 9.71
C LEU A 47 15.63 -6.55 10.82
N VAL A 48 16.75 -5.87 10.62
CA VAL A 48 17.28 -4.89 11.58
C VAL A 48 16.98 -3.47 11.10
N VAL A 49 16.43 -2.65 12.01
CA VAL A 49 16.19 -1.22 11.82
C VAL A 49 17.11 -0.47 12.78
N SER A 50 17.98 0.39 12.28
CA SER A 50 18.85 1.25 13.07
C SER A 50 18.17 2.62 13.28
N ALA A 51 17.46 2.79 14.39
CA ALA A 51 16.63 3.96 14.65
C ALA A 51 17.45 5.26 14.86
N ASP A 52 18.73 5.14 15.18
CA ASP A 52 19.68 6.25 15.30
C ASP A 52 20.50 6.53 14.04
N GLN A 53 20.26 5.79 12.95
CA GLN A 53 20.95 5.94 11.68
C GLN A 53 20.00 6.51 10.60
N ALA A 54 20.06 7.83 10.44
CA ALA A 54 19.32 8.53 9.40
C ALA A 54 19.84 8.13 8.00
N LEU A 55 18.93 7.83 7.09
CA LEU A 55 19.24 7.52 5.69
C LEU A 55 19.04 8.77 4.82
N ARG A 56 17.83 9.31 4.79
CA ARG A 56 17.44 10.50 4.02
C ARG A 56 16.07 11.03 4.47
N PRO A 57 15.66 12.23 4.09
CA PRO A 57 14.27 12.66 4.31
C PRO A 57 13.27 11.71 3.65
N VAL A 58 12.09 11.56 4.22
CA VAL A 58 10.98 10.83 3.61
C VAL A 58 10.49 11.62 2.38
N THR A 59 10.51 10.97 1.22
CA THR A 59 10.04 11.53 -0.06
C THR A 59 9.16 10.56 -0.85
N HIS A 60 8.82 9.41 -0.28
CA HIS A 60 7.94 8.37 -0.84
C HIS A 60 8.34 7.95 -2.26
N VAL A 61 9.64 7.71 -2.48
CA VAL A 61 10.21 7.45 -3.83
C VAL A 61 9.57 6.28 -4.56
N ALA A 62 9.06 5.28 -3.85
CA ALA A 62 8.39 4.12 -4.43
C ALA A 62 6.85 4.27 -4.48
N GLY A 63 6.34 5.45 -4.19
CA GLY A 63 4.89 5.73 -4.17
C GLY A 63 4.30 6.06 -5.54
N GLY A 64 5.07 5.99 -6.61
CA GLY A 64 4.64 6.30 -7.96
C GLY A 64 3.79 5.22 -8.60
N GLY A 65 3.10 5.58 -9.67
CA GLY A 65 2.26 4.66 -10.44
C GLY A 65 2.29 4.93 -11.94
N LEU A 66 2.17 3.84 -12.71
CA LEU A 66 2.04 3.89 -14.16
C LEU A 66 0.56 3.84 -14.54
N TYR A 67 0.08 4.82 -15.32
CA TYR A 67 -1.28 4.91 -15.89
C TYR A 67 -2.44 4.76 -14.87
N GLY A 68 -2.19 4.97 -13.60
CA GLY A 68 -3.19 4.77 -12.55
C GLY A 68 -4.34 5.77 -12.54
N LEU A 69 -4.18 6.93 -13.20
CA LEU A 69 -5.14 8.02 -13.23
C LEU A 69 -5.86 8.07 -14.58
N ALA A 70 -7.18 8.31 -14.59
CA ALA A 70 -7.97 8.38 -15.80
C ALA A 70 -8.41 9.80 -16.17
N THR A 71 -8.80 10.60 -15.17
CA THR A 71 -9.28 11.98 -15.35
C THR A 71 -8.76 12.88 -14.23
N ALA A 72 -9.21 14.11 -14.16
CA ALA A 72 -8.88 15.02 -13.06
C ALA A 72 -9.51 14.66 -11.69
N THR A 73 -10.38 13.64 -11.64
CA THR A 73 -11.12 13.23 -10.44
C THR A 73 -11.37 11.72 -10.35
N ASN A 74 -10.72 10.94 -11.20
CA ASN A 74 -10.84 9.48 -11.19
C ASN A 74 -9.45 8.83 -11.33
N PRO A 75 -8.99 8.07 -10.31
CA PRO A 75 -9.70 7.69 -9.07
C PRO A 75 -10.01 8.88 -8.18
N THR A 76 -10.78 8.67 -7.10
CA THR A 76 -11.13 9.76 -6.19
C THR A 76 -9.93 10.20 -5.35
N ASP A 77 -9.90 11.46 -4.94
CA ASP A 77 -8.87 12.02 -4.04
C ASP A 77 -8.72 11.17 -2.77
N SER A 78 -9.82 10.64 -2.22
CA SER A 78 -9.81 9.78 -1.04
C SER A 78 -9.06 8.46 -1.23
N LEU A 79 -8.87 8.02 -2.47
CA LEU A 79 -8.06 6.84 -2.79
C LEU A 79 -6.60 7.22 -3.06
N VAL A 80 -6.34 8.36 -3.70
CA VAL A 80 -4.99 8.75 -4.17
C VAL A 80 -4.20 9.52 -3.10
N GLU A 81 -4.80 10.55 -2.49
CA GLU A 81 -4.09 11.43 -1.53
C GLU A 81 -3.45 10.68 -0.34
N PRO A 82 -4.12 9.66 0.28
CA PRO A 82 -3.53 8.93 1.40
C PRO A 82 -2.27 8.11 1.07
N LEU A 83 -1.96 7.91 -0.21
CA LEU A 83 -0.76 7.21 -0.66
C LEU A 83 0.47 8.11 -0.72
N HIS A 84 0.28 9.42 -0.70
CA HIS A 84 1.33 10.44 -0.89
C HIS A 84 2.25 10.09 -2.08
N PRO A 85 1.69 9.87 -3.29
CA PRO A 85 2.47 9.46 -4.45
C PRO A 85 3.49 10.53 -4.82
N ASN A 86 4.68 10.09 -5.27
CA ASN A 86 5.73 10.99 -5.72
C ASN A 86 5.51 11.40 -7.20
N THR A 87 5.30 10.43 -8.07
CA THR A 87 5.27 10.61 -9.52
C THR A 87 4.25 9.67 -10.17
N PHE A 88 3.63 10.12 -11.26
CA PHE A 88 2.87 9.27 -12.16
C PHE A 88 3.46 9.36 -13.56
N VAL A 89 3.74 8.23 -14.20
CA VAL A 89 4.00 8.17 -15.64
C VAL A 89 2.67 8.03 -16.36
N GLN A 90 2.38 8.95 -17.28
CA GLN A 90 1.09 9.05 -17.94
C GLN A 90 1.26 9.27 -19.44
N MET A 91 0.22 8.91 -20.17
CA MET A 91 0.14 9.08 -21.62
C MET A 91 0.43 10.53 -22.03
N ALA A 92 1.04 10.69 -23.21
CA ALA A 92 1.26 11.99 -23.84
C ALA A 92 -0.04 12.81 -23.98
N PRO A 93 0.03 14.14 -23.89
CA PRO A 93 -1.10 15.00 -24.21
C PRO A 93 -1.65 14.73 -25.62
N GLY A 94 -2.93 14.36 -25.71
CA GLY A 94 -3.55 13.92 -26.95
C GLY A 94 -3.11 12.54 -27.44
N GLY A 95 -2.52 11.74 -26.58
CA GLY A 95 -2.09 10.37 -26.86
C GLY A 95 -3.24 9.42 -27.17
N HIS A 96 -2.91 8.30 -27.80
CA HIS A 96 -3.88 7.34 -28.32
C HIS A 96 -3.65 5.90 -27.85
N GLN A 97 -2.63 5.65 -27.03
CA GLN A 97 -2.34 4.30 -26.56
C GLN A 97 -3.50 3.76 -25.71
N LEU A 98 -3.73 2.46 -25.85
CA LEU A 98 -4.70 1.72 -25.05
C LEU A 98 -3.96 0.73 -24.15
N PRO A 99 -4.01 0.89 -22.83
CA PRO A 99 -3.63 -0.19 -21.91
C PRO A 99 -4.51 -1.43 -22.11
N ASN A 100 -4.04 -2.57 -21.64
CA ASN A 100 -4.75 -3.84 -21.76
C ASN A 100 -6.15 -3.74 -21.16
N GLY A 101 -7.17 -4.06 -21.98
CA GLY A 101 -8.56 -4.10 -21.54
C GLY A 101 -9.31 -2.77 -21.57
N GLU A 102 -8.65 -1.66 -21.87
CA GLU A 102 -9.32 -0.35 -21.96
C GLU A 102 -10.08 -0.18 -23.29
N PRO A 103 -11.29 0.39 -23.24
CA PRO A 103 -12.11 0.61 -24.44
C PRO A 103 -11.72 1.85 -25.22
N GLY A 104 -10.95 2.78 -24.65
CA GLY A 104 -10.52 4.03 -25.25
C GLY A 104 -9.37 4.68 -24.49
N PRO A 105 -8.63 5.61 -25.10
CA PRO A 105 -7.56 6.34 -24.42
C PRO A 105 -8.11 7.15 -23.25
N ALA A 106 -7.36 7.16 -22.15
CA ALA A 106 -7.64 7.95 -20.95
C ALA A 106 -6.30 8.28 -20.25
N GLY A 107 -6.33 9.09 -19.20
CA GLY A 107 -5.13 9.36 -18.42
C GLY A 107 -4.06 10.21 -19.14
N ASP A 108 -4.47 11.04 -20.09
CA ASP A 108 -3.61 12.08 -20.69
C ASP A 108 -2.97 12.91 -19.56
N ALA A 109 -1.64 13.10 -19.65
CA ALA A 109 -0.85 13.76 -18.62
C ALA A 109 -1.39 15.13 -18.20
N LEU A 110 -1.95 15.91 -19.11
CA LEU A 110 -2.53 17.22 -18.80
C LEU A 110 -3.95 17.11 -18.21
N VAL A 111 -4.68 16.08 -18.59
CA VAL A 111 -6.01 15.80 -18.02
C VAL A 111 -5.90 15.38 -16.55
N VAL A 112 -4.91 14.55 -16.22
CA VAL A 112 -4.73 14.04 -14.84
C VAL A 112 -3.84 14.92 -13.95
N ALA A 113 -3.10 15.88 -14.51
CA ALA A 113 -2.20 16.75 -13.76
C ALA A 113 -2.87 17.44 -12.56
N PRO A 114 -4.14 17.90 -12.61
CA PRO A 114 -4.79 18.49 -11.44
C PRO A 114 -4.99 17.51 -10.28
N GLU A 115 -5.31 16.24 -10.55
CA GLU A 115 -5.45 15.21 -9.52
C GLU A 115 -4.09 14.86 -8.91
N ALA A 116 -3.08 14.60 -9.74
CA ALA A 116 -1.72 14.37 -9.29
C ALA A 116 -1.21 15.54 -8.41
N ALA A 117 -1.51 16.80 -8.78
CA ALA A 117 -1.12 17.97 -8.01
C ALA A 117 -1.79 18.02 -6.63
N ARG A 118 -3.06 17.62 -6.49
CA ARG A 118 -3.74 17.55 -5.17
C ARG A 118 -3.10 16.50 -4.27
N ALA A 119 -2.68 15.38 -4.84
CA ALA A 119 -1.95 14.35 -4.13
C ALA A 119 -0.46 14.69 -3.86
N GLY A 120 0.03 15.84 -4.36
CA GLY A 120 1.42 16.27 -4.22
C GLY A 120 2.38 15.66 -5.25
N ALA A 121 1.86 14.95 -6.25
CA ALA A 121 2.65 14.22 -7.24
C ALA A 121 2.98 15.05 -8.49
N LYS A 122 4.08 14.65 -9.13
CA LYS A 122 4.44 15.08 -10.49
C LYS A 122 3.89 14.11 -11.53
N VAL A 123 3.87 14.55 -12.78
CA VAL A 123 3.49 13.73 -13.91
C VAL A 123 4.64 13.71 -14.92
N VAL A 124 5.09 12.52 -15.28
CA VAL A 124 6.00 12.27 -16.40
C VAL A 124 5.17 12.01 -17.65
N VAL A 125 5.51 12.70 -18.73
CA VAL A 125 4.86 12.54 -20.04
C VAL A 125 5.57 11.44 -20.80
N ARG A 126 4.97 10.26 -20.96
CA ARG A 126 5.46 9.19 -21.84
C ARG A 126 5.14 9.54 -23.28
N MET A 127 6.09 10.14 -23.97
CA MET A 127 5.87 10.75 -25.28
C MET A 127 5.44 9.76 -26.39
N PRO A 128 5.98 8.51 -26.48
CA PRO A 128 5.60 7.57 -27.53
C PRO A 128 4.17 7.05 -27.41
N ASP A 129 3.49 7.22 -26.29
CA ASP A 129 2.07 6.92 -26.12
C ASP A 129 1.15 7.82 -26.95
N TRP A 130 1.74 8.75 -27.71
CA TRP A 130 1.09 9.40 -28.82
C TRP A 130 0.52 8.40 -29.84
N TYR A 131 1.19 7.26 -30.01
CA TYR A 131 0.76 6.19 -30.93
C TYR A 131 -0.18 5.20 -30.22
N PRO A 132 -1.19 4.65 -30.96
CA PRO A 132 -2.20 3.80 -30.36
C PRO A 132 -1.73 2.37 -30.02
N ASN A 133 -0.65 1.90 -30.64
CA ASN A 133 -0.16 0.54 -30.51
C ASN A 133 1.02 0.44 -29.56
N PHE A 134 1.10 -0.65 -28.82
CA PHE A 134 2.29 -1.07 -28.12
C PHE A 134 2.65 -2.52 -28.58
N PRO A 135 3.89 -2.80 -29.04
CA PRO A 135 4.96 -1.83 -29.31
C PRO A 135 4.56 -0.78 -30.38
N TYR A 136 5.18 0.38 -30.27
CA TYR A 136 4.84 1.55 -31.09
C TYR A 136 5.12 1.31 -32.57
N ARG A 137 4.19 1.72 -33.43
CA ARG A 137 4.38 1.63 -34.87
C ARG A 137 5.06 2.90 -35.37
N TRP A 138 6.32 2.79 -35.78
CA TRP A 138 7.04 3.88 -36.39
C TRP A 138 6.39 4.31 -37.72
N VAL A 139 6.27 5.63 -37.93
CA VAL A 139 5.74 6.22 -39.17
C VAL A 139 6.86 6.90 -39.94
N SER A 140 7.43 7.97 -39.43
CA SER A 140 8.55 8.70 -40.02
C SER A 140 9.15 9.68 -39.00
N TRP A 141 10.33 10.21 -39.32
CA TRP A 141 10.93 11.28 -38.52
C TRP A 141 10.09 12.57 -38.54
N SER A 142 9.50 12.92 -39.67
CA SER A 142 8.65 14.12 -39.76
C SER A 142 7.39 14.00 -38.89
N ASP A 143 6.78 12.81 -38.87
CA ASP A 143 5.63 12.51 -38.04
C ASP A 143 5.99 12.57 -36.54
N TRP A 144 7.07 11.87 -36.13
CA TRP A 144 7.52 11.84 -34.74
C TRP A 144 7.88 13.23 -34.21
N LEU A 145 8.68 14.02 -34.93
CA LEU A 145 9.05 15.36 -34.48
C LEU A 145 7.85 16.31 -34.43
N SER A 146 6.87 16.15 -35.34
CA SER A 146 5.62 16.90 -35.25
C SER A 146 4.80 16.53 -34.01
N ALA A 147 4.79 15.24 -33.63
CA ALA A 147 4.17 14.77 -32.38
C ALA A 147 4.88 15.38 -31.16
N VAL A 148 6.22 15.34 -31.13
CA VAL A 148 7.04 15.96 -30.07
C VAL A 148 6.72 17.44 -29.92
N ASP A 149 6.69 18.18 -31.05
CA ASP A 149 6.35 19.61 -31.06
C ASP A 149 4.98 19.90 -30.47
N THR A 150 3.98 19.09 -30.87
CA THR A 150 2.60 19.24 -30.38
C THR A 150 2.52 19.02 -28.88
N GLN A 151 3.16 17.98 -28.38
CA GLN A 151 3.16 17.63 -26.95
C GLN A 151 3.86 18.72 -26.11
N VAL A 152 5.05 19.16 -26.53
CA VAL A 152 5.79 20.24 -25.84
C VAL A 152 4.98 21.54 -25.85
N ALA A 153 4.35 21.90 -26.98
CA ALA A 153 3.50 23.08 -27.06
C ALA A 153 2.28 22.98 -26.15
N SER A 154 1.64 21.80 -26.10
CA SER A 154 0.49 21.53 -25.22
C SER A 154 0.87 21.70 -23.75
N VAL A 155 1.98 21.09 -23.31
CA VAL A 155 2.48 21.26 -21.93
C VAL A 155 2.77 22.73 -21.62
N LYS A 156 3.48 23.44 -22.49
CA LYS A 156 3.82 24.87 -22.29
C LYS A 156 2.59 25.76 -22.21
N SER A 157 1.52 25.47 -22.94
CA SER A 157 0.30 26.27 -22.96
C SER A 157 -0.71 25.89 -21.89
N SER A 158 -0.58 24.71 -21.26
CA SER A 158 -1.56 24.19 -20.29
C SER A 158 -1.59 24.95 -18.97
N GLY A 159 -0.48 25.57 -18.56
CA GLY A 159 -0.32 26.15 -17.24
C GLY A 159 -0.11 25.11 -16.13
N ALA A 160 0.00 23.82 -16.43
CA ALA A 160 0.32 22.79 -15.45
C ALA A 160 1.73 23.01 -14.87
N THR A 161 1.85 23.00 -13.54
CA THR A 161 3.10 23.28 -12.82
C THR A 161 3.79 22.03 -12.30
N ASN A 162 3.13 20.88 -12.41
CA ASN A 162 3.59 19.60 -11.89
C ASN A 162 3.99 18.58 -12.96
N ILE A 163 4.24 19.02 -14.20
CA ILE A 163 4.89 18.15 -15.20
C ILE A 163 6.36 17.99 -14.81
N GLY A 164 6.74 16.76 -14.44
CA GLY A 164 8.04 16.43 -13.89
C GLY A 164 9.12 16.18 -14.94
N ALA A 165 8.77 15.46 -16.01
CA ALA A 165 9.70 15.13 -17.08
C ALA A 165 8.98 14.77 -18.40
N TYR A 166 9.79 14.73 -19.49
CA TYR A 166 9.45 14.06 -20.74
C TYR A 166 10.25 12.76 -20.83
N GLU A 167 9.58 11.63 -20.88
CA GLU A 167 10.14 10.34 -21.26
C GLU A 167 10.12 10.23 -22.78
N LEU A 168 11.30 10.29 -23.41
CA LEU A 168 11.36 10.45 -24.89
C LEU A 168 10.97 9.17 -25.64
N TRP A 169 11.19 8.00 -25.07
CA TRP A 169 10.77 6.71 -25.61
C TRP A 169 10.63 5.70 -24.49
N ASN A 170 9.85 4.64 -24.71
CA ASN A 170 9.64 3.57 -23.76
C ASN A 170 10.15 2.24 -24.32
N GLU A 171 10.98 1.53 -23.54
CA GLU A 171 11.56 0.22 -23.86
C GLU A 171 12.23 0.15 -25.24
N PRO A 172 13.16 1.08 -25.57
CA PRO A 172 13.73 1.16 -26.92
C PRO A 172 14.54 -0.08 -27.30
N ASP A 173 14.92 -0.90 -26.36
CA ASP A 173 15.67 -2.14 -26.57
C ASP A 173 14.87 -3.20 -27.36
N TRP A 174 13.54 -3.09 -27.43
CA TRP A 174 12.70 -3.97 -28.23
C TRP A 174 11.54 -3.28 -28.96
N THR A 175 11.19 -2.04 -28.62
CA THR A 175 10.11 -1.30 -29.26
C THR A 175 10.58 -0.34 -30.36
N TRP A 176 11.88 0.01 -30.38
CA TRP A 176 12.43 0.94 -31.36
C TRP A 176 12.62 0.30 -32.73
N ASP A 177 12.09 0.94 -33.77
CA ASP A 177 12.19 0.46 -35.17
C ASP A 177 13.53 0.86 -35.80
N THR A 178 14.60 0.14 -35.45
CA THR A 178 15.95 0.43 -35.96
C THR A 178 16.02 0.39 -37.49
N ALA A 179 15.21 -0.42 -38.17
CA ALA A 179 15.23 -0.57 -39.62
C ALA A 179 14.76 0.70 -40.35
N ASN A 180 13.79 1.41 -39.80
CA ASN A 180 13.19 2.59 -40.42
C ASN A 180 13.64 3.91 -39.76
N ALA A 181 13.93 3.89 -38.45
CA ALA A 181 14.33 5.08 -37.69
C ALA A 181 15.84 5.28 -37.55
N GLY A 182 16.65 4.25 -37.81
CA GLY A 182 18.09 4.21 -37.51
C GLY A 182 18.37 3.76 -36.07
N SER A 183 19.60 3.93 -35.58
CA SER A 183 19.94 3.54 -34.21
C SER A 183 19.16 4.37 -33.18
N PHE A 184 18.85 3.76 -32.03
CA PHE A 184 18.17 4.46 -30.94
C PHE A 184 18.99 5.66 -30.43
N ASP A 185 20.32 5.53 -30.28
CA ASP A 185 21.17 6.60 -29.76
C ASP A 185 21.14 7.85 -30.66
N SER A 186 21.11 7.64 -32.00
CA SER A 186 20.88 8.72 -32.95
C SER A 186 19.48 9.31 -32.85
N GLY A 187 18.47 8.46 -32.66
CA GLY A 187 17.09 8.85 -32.45
C GLY A 187 16.88 9.64 -31.19
N TRP A 188 17.49 9.19 -30.09
CA TRP A 188 17.52 9.89 -28.80
C TRP A 188 18.09 11.31 -28.98
N THR A 189 19.30 11.42 -29.54
CA THR A 189 19.96 12.71 -29.76
C THR A 189 19.05 13.67 -30.54
N ARG A 190 18.44 13.20 -31.62
CA ARG A 190 17.55 14.00 -32.46
C ARG A 190 16.29 14.45 -31.72
N THR A 191 15.65 13.56 -30.99
CA THR A 191 14.44 13.88 -30.21
C THR A 191 14.75 14.82 -29.04
N TYR A 192 15.84 14.58 -28.31
CA TYR A 192 16.33 15.45 -27.25
C TYR A 192 16.55 16.88 -27.73
N GLN A 193 17.25 17.03 -28.85
CA GLN A 193 17.52 18.34 -29.45
C GLN A 193 16.24 19.06 -29.88
N GLU A 194 15.26 18.34 -30.42
CA GLU A 194 13.96 18.92 -30.79
C GLU A 194 13.21 19.45 -29.56
N VAL A 195 13.11 18.66 -28.50
CA VAL A 195 12.47 19.10 -27.23
C VAL A 195 13.15 20.39 -26.72
N ARG A 196 14.49 20.43 -26.72
CA ARG A 196 15.24 21.60 -26.26
C ARG A 196 15.10 22.81 -27.22
N ALA A 197 15.05 22.57 -28.51
CA ALA A 197 14.82 23.63 -29.51
C ALA A 197 13.46 24.32 -29.37
N ARG A 198 12.45 23.61 -28.83
CA ARG A 198 11.15 24.20 -28.48
C ARG A 198 11.15 25.01 -27.17
N GLY A 199 12.32 25.18 -26.57
CA GLY A 199 12.51 25.95 -25.33
C GLY A 199 11.90 25.27 -24.11
N ALA A 200 11.80 23.95 -24.10
CA ALA A 200 11.35 23.20 -22.94
C ALA A 200 12.48 23.14 -21.89
N SER A 201 12.21 23.61 -20.70
CA SER A 201 13.09 23.48 -19.51
C SER A 201 12.72 22.29 -18.64
N THR A 202 11.59 21.65 -18.88
CA THR A 202 11.17 20.40 -18.23
C THR A 202 12.26 19.35 -18.39
N PRO A 203 12.61 18.61 -17.33
CA PRO A 203 13.59 17.53 -17.39
C PRO A 203 13.29 16.52 -18.50
N ILE A 204 14.34 15.94 -19.07
CA ILE A 204 14.26 14.84 -20.03
C ILE A 204 14.71 13.57 -19.33
N GLN A 205 13.88 12.55 -19.41
CA GLN A 205 14.04 11.25 -18.76
C GLN A 205 14.27 10.15 -19.80
N GLY A 206 15.14 9.22 -19.48
CA GLY A 206 15.46 8.08 -20.34
C GLY A 206 16.80 7.44 -19.99
N PRO A 207 17.18 6.37 -20.72
CA PRO A 207 16.61 5.84 -21.97
C PRO A 207 15.37 4.96 -21.79
N SER A 208 14.93 4.63 -20.55
CA SER A 208 13.74 3.83 -20.24
C SER A 208 13.81 2.42 -20.83
N TYR A 209 14.98 1.76 -20.67
CA TYR A 209 15.15 0.37 -21.11
C TYR A 209 14.26 -0.58 -20.29
N SER A 210 13.75 -1.64 -20.95
CA SER A 210 12.86 -2.64 -20.32
C SER A 210 13.47 -3.39 -19.14
N HIS A 211 14.79 -3.30 -18.97
CA HIS A 211 15.56 -3.86 -17.84
C HIS A 211 16.97 -3.26 -17.81
N TRP A 212 17.65 -3.42 -16.68
CA TRP A 212 19.06 -3.04 -16.58
C TRP A 212 19.94 -3.90 -17.50
N ASP A 213 20.69 -3.26 -18.36
CA ASP A 213 21.77 -3.86 -19.18
C ASP A 213 22.98 -2.92 -19.15
N ASN A 214 24.02 -3.32 -18.43
CA ASN A 214 25.21 -2.49 -18.23
C ASN A 214 25.93 -2.13 -19.55
N SER A 215 25.99 -3.04 -20.52
CA SER A 215 26.65 -2.81 -21.81
C SER A 215 25.89 -1.79 -22.66
N ARG A 216 24.58 -1.96 -22.73
CA ARG A 216 23.68 -1.07 -23.47
C ARG A 216 23.65 0.32 -22.86
N MET A 217 23.49 0.40 -21.54
CA MET A 217 23.51 1.68 -20.81
C MET A 217 24.86 2.40 -20.98
N SER A 218 25.98 1.66 -20.98
CA SER A 218 27.31 2.22 -21.20
C SER A 218 27.45 2.86 -22.58
N THR A 219 27.00 2.17 -23.64
CA THR A 219 27.02 2.68 -25.01
C THR A 219 26.16 3.94 -25.13
N PHE A 220 24.91 3.87 -24.67
CA PHE A 220 23.96 4.98 -24.69
C PHE A 220 24.52 6.24 -23.98
N LEU A 221 25.02 6.08 -22.75
CA LEU A 221 25.55 7.22 -21.98
C LEU A 221 26.81 7.82 -22.59
N ALA A 222 27.67 7.00 -23.21
CA ALA A 222 28.87 7.49 -23.92
C ALA A 222 28.45 8.34 -25.13
N ASP A 223 27.51 7.86 -25.94
CA ASP A 223 27.01 8.56 -27.11
C ASP A 223 26.23 9.84 -26.72
N ALA A 224 25.38 9.75 -25.69
CA ALA A 224 24.65 10.90 -25.15
C ALA A 224 25.60 11.98 -24.60
N LYS A 225 26.71 11.57 -23.94
CA LYS A 225 27.73 12.50 -23.48
C LYS A 225 28.45 13.17 -24.65
N ALA A 226 28.82 12.41 -25.66
CA ALA A 226 29.53 12.93 -26.83
C ALA A 226 28.69 13.93 -27.62
N SER A 227 27.36 13.72 -27.68
CA SER A 227 26.39 14.59 -28.35
C SER A 227 25.83 15.72 -27.48
N GLY A 228 26.16 15.76 -26.17
CA GLY A 228 25.64 16.73 -25.22
C GLY A 228 24.16 16.53 -24.88
N THR A 229 23.69 15.29 -24.93
CA THR A 229 22.28 14.92 -24.74
C THR A 229 22.08 13.93 -23.59
N VAL A 230 22.95 13.95 -22.56
CA VAL A 230 22.79 13.15 -21.35
C VAL A 230 21.44 13.46 -20.71
N PRO A 231 20.62 12.46 -20.38
CA PRO A 231 19.33 12.67 -19.70
C PRO A 231 19.50 13.50 -18.42
N ASP A 232 18.51 14.30 -18.08
CA ASP A 232 18.45 14.95 -16.77
C ASP A 232 18.13 13.93 -15.66
N ILE A 233 17.28 12.92 -15.98
CA ILE A 233 16.92 11.79 -15.13
C ILE A 233 17.22 10.51 -15.93
N VAL A 234 18.04 9.62 -15.38
CA VAL A 234 18.32 8.34 -16.03
C VAL A 234 17.33 7.29 -15.57
N SER A 235 16.78 6.52 -16.52
CA SER A 235 15.71 5.57 -16.22
C SER A 235 15.86 4.21 -16.89
N TRP A 236 15.31 3.20 -16.23
CA TRP A 236 15.10 1.82 -16.71
C TRP A 236 14.00 1.14 -15.90
N HIS A 237 13.58 -0.08 -16.27
CA HIS A 237 12.56 -0.85 -15.60
C HIS A 237 13.14 -1.97 -14.73
N GLU A 238 12.42 -2.34 -13.65
CA GLU A 238 12.74 -3.42 -12.71
C GLU A 238 11.58 -4.43 -12.63
N LEU A 239 11.25 -5.02 -13.79
CA LEU A 239 10.15 -5.98 -13.95
C LEU A 239 10.55 -7.44 -13.68
N GLY A 240 11.82 -7.70 -13.38
CA GLY A 240 12.40 -9.02 -13.14
C GLY A 240 12.45 -9.46 -11.68
N GLY A 241 11.86 -8.71 -10.77
CA GLY A 241 11.94 -8.93 -9.32
C GLY A 241 12.93 -8.00 -8.63
N SER A 242 12.77 -7.82 -7.30
CA SER A 242 13.50 -6.79 -6.56
C SER A 242 14.96 -7.14 -6.19
N GLN A 243 15.41 -8.37 -6.44
CA GLN A 243 16.70 -8.88 -5.94
C GLN A 243 17.94 -8.17 -6.51
N ASN A 244 17.84 -7.57 -7.71
CA ASN A 244 18.98 -6.96 -8.41
C ASN A 244 19.06 -5.44 -8.23
N ILE A 245 18.02 -4.77 -7.76
CA ILE A 245 17.91 -3.29 -7.69
C ILE A 245 19.16 -2.63 -7.11
N ALA A 246 19.67 -3.12 -5.97
CA ALA A 246 20.84 -2.54 -5.34
C ALA A 246 22.12 -2.70 -6.20
N ALA A 247 22.26 -3.82 -6.90
CA ALA A 247 23.39 -4.09 -7.78
C ALA A 247 23.30 -3.24 -9.06
N ASP A 248 22.11 -3.09 -9.62
CA ASP A 248 21.87 -2.34 -10.85
C ASP A 248 22.09 -0.84 -10.64
N VAL A 249 21.59 -0.28 -9.53
CA VAL A 249 21.85 1.10 -9.14
C VAL A 249 23.36 1.33 -8.88
N ALA A 250 24.04 0.40 -8.19
CA ALA A 250 25.48 0.51 -7.96
C ALA A 250 26.29 0.43 -9.26
N ALA A 251 25.89 -0.43 -10.19
CA ALA A 251 26.50 -0.54 -11.52
C ALA A 251 26.32 0.76 -12.33
N TYR A 252 25.11 1.34 -12.31
CA TYR A 252 24.85 2.65 -12.92
C TYR A 252 25.76 3.74 -12.33
N ARG A 253 25.84 3.85 -11.00
CA ARG A 253 26.69 4.86 -10.33
C ARG A 253 28.16 4.71 -10.69
N SER A 254 28.65 3.47 -10.80
CA SER A 254 30.01 3.18 -11.23
C SER A 254 30.24 3.62 -12.70
N LEU A 255 29.28 3.32 -13.57
CA LEU A 255 29.32 3.69 -14.98
C LEU A 255 29.28 5.21 -15.16
N GLU A 256 28.37 5.91 -14.51
CA GLU A 256 28.23 7.36 -14.50
C GLU A 256 29.54 8.04 -14.10
N GLY A 257 30.17 7.56 -13.00
CA GLY A 257 31.47 8.05 -12.54
C GLY A 257 32.60 7.77 -13.53
N SER A 258 32.66 6.57 -14.13
CA SER A 258 33.69 6.19 -15.11
C SER A 258 33.61 7.02 -16.39
N LEU A 259 32.41 7.40 -16.78
CA LEU A 259 32.18 8.28 -17.92
C LEU A 259 32.37 9.77 -17.59
N GLY A 260 32.60 10.12 -16.31
CA GLY A 260 32.70 11.52 -15.87
C GLY A 260 31.41 12.30 -16.13
N ILE A 261 30.26 11.67 -15.93
CA ILE A 261 28.94 12.29 -15.91
C ILE A 261 28.68 12.70 -14.46
N SER A 262 28.19 13.92 -14.23
CA SER A 262 27.77 14.34 -12.89
C SER A 262 26.54 13.54 -12.43
N PRO A 263 26.41 13.21 -11.14
CA PRO A 263 25.33 12.37 -10.62
C PRO A 263 23.93 12.81 -11.10
N ARG A 264 23.21 11.89 -11.72
CA ARG A 264 21.82 12.10 -12.20
C ARG A 264 20.83 11.44 -11.26
N PRO A 265 19.65 12.02 -11.05
CA PRO A 265 18.52 11.29 -10.49
C PRO A 265 18.26 9.99 -11.25
N ILE A 266 17.82 8.96 -10.54
CA ILE A 266 17.43 7.66 -11.12
C ILE A 266 15.93 7.51 -11.00
N ALA A 267 15.24 7.25 -12.10
CA ALA A 267 13.84 6.85 -12.14
C ALA A 267 13.71 5.36 -12.51
N ILE A 268 12.82 4.65 -11.85
CA ILE A 268 12.43 3.28 -12.19
C ILE A 268 10.97 3.32 -12.63
N GLU A 269 10.74 3.60 -13.91
CA GLU A 269 9.42 3.93 -14.45
C GLU A 269 8.42 2.79 -14.43
N GLU A 270 8.91 1.56 -14.26
CA GLU A 270 8.08 0.37 -14.09
C GLU A 270 8.79 -0.62 -13.18
N TYR A 271 8.13 -1.02 -12.08
CA TYR A 271 8.62 -2.08 -11.22
C TYR A 271 7.52 -3.04 -10.77
N GLY A 272 7.95 -4.23 -10.38
CA GLY A 272 7.08 -5.31 -9.96
C GLY A 272 6.81 -6.32 -11.08
N THR A 273 6.85 -7.62 -10.75
CA THR A 273 6.44 -8.66 -11.69
C THR A 273 4.91 -8.80 -11.73
N THR A 274 4.37 -9.39 -12.79
CA THR A 274 2.92 -9.67 -12.90
C THR A 274 2.36 -10.52 -11.76
N SER A 275 3.22 -11.32 -11.10
CA SER A 275 2.84 -12.16 -9.97
C SER A 275 2.97 -11.45 -8.60
N GLU A 276 3.71 -10.34 -8.54
CA GLU A 276 3.97 -9.59 -7.30
C GLU A 276 3.10 -8.34 -7.19
N VAL A 277 2.66 -7.78 -8.31
CA VAL A 277 1.76 -6.62 -8.32
C VAL A 277 0.46 -6.97 -7.60
N GLY A 278 0.06 -6.14 -6.64
CA GLY A 278 -1.09 -6.39 -5.77
C GLY A 278 -0.79 -7.31 -4.57
N VAL A 279 0.44 -7.83 -4.43
CA VAL A 279 0.87 -8.69 -3.31
C VAL A 279 1.73 -7.87 -2.35
N PRO A 280 1.25 -7.52 -1.15
CA PRO A 280 1.95 -6.56 -0.28
C PRO A 280 3.32 -7.04 0.20
N GLY A 281 3.51 -8.33 0.43
CA GLY A 281 4.78 -8.86 0.98
C GLY A 281 6.00 -8.58 0.10
N PRO A 282 6.04 -9.01 -1.18
CA PRO A 282 7.12 -8.69 -2.11
C PRO A 282 7.30 -7.18 -2.33
N LEU A 283 6.18 -6.43 -2.42
CA LEU A 283 6.23 -4.99 -2.67
C LEU A 283 6.93 -4.21 -1.54
N ALA A 284 6.87 -4.67 -0.28
CA ALA A 284 7.66 -4.10 0.80
C ALA A 284 9.18 -4.17 0.52
N GLY A 285 9.63 -5.24 -0.13
CA GLY A 285 11.02 -5.42 -0.55
C GLY A 285 11.46 -4.45 -1.66
N TYR A 286 10.58 -4.13 -2.61
CA TYR A 286 10.84 -3.10 -3.63
C TYR A 286 10.99 -1.73 -2.98
N ILE A 287 10.00 -1.31 -2.19
CA ILE A 287 10.03 -0.03 -1.47
C ILE A 287 11.34 0.11 -0.69
N ALA A 288 11.69 -0.90 0.11
CA ALA A 288 12.88 -0.89 0.94
C ALA A 288 14.18 -0.74 0.15
N LYS A 289 14.30 -1.41 -0.99
CA LYS A 289 15.50 -1.37 -1.84
C LYS A 289 15.63 -0.04 -2.57
N PHE A 290 14.53 0.54 -3.08
CA PHE A 290 14.56 1.86 -3.70
C PHE A 290 14.95 2.93 -2.68
N GLU A 291 14.42 2.88 -1.47
CA GLU A 291 14.80 3.79 -0.39
C GLU A 291 16.29 3.68 -0.06
N ARG A 292 16.83 2.47 0.12
CA ARG A 292 18.25 2.26 0.43
C ARG A 292 19.17 2.59 -0.73
N ALA A 293 18.77 2.35 -1.97
CA ALA A 293 19.58 2.60 -3.15
C ALA A 293 19.62 4.10 -3.54
N GLY A 294 18.78 4.95 -2.94
CA GLY A 294 18.73 6.36 -3.26
C GLY A 294 18.13 6.65 -4.63
N VAL A 295 17.16 5.87 -5.06
CA VAL A 295 16.33 6.14 -6.24
C VAL A 295 15.56 7.44 -6.01
N HIS A 296 15.32 8.20 -7.05
CA HIS A 296 14.60 9.47 -6.99
C HIS A 296 13.09 9.27 -7.03
N ASP A 297 12.63 8.44 -7.95
CA ASP A 297 11.23 8.04 -8.12
C ASP A 297 11.14 6.62 -8.70
N ALA A 298 10.07 5.91 -8.36
CA ALA A 298 9.77 4.61 -8.91
C ALA A 298 8.24 4.41 -9.01
N GLU A 299 7.78 3.87 -10.15
CA GLU A 299 6.38 3.72 -10.50
C GLU A 299 5.99 2.24 -10.52
N LEU A 300 4.99 1.90 -9.71
CA LEU A 300 4.44 0.55 -9.71
C LEU A 300 3.81 0.26 -11.07
N ALA A 301 4.25 -0.85 -11.69
CA ALA A 301 3.86 -1.19 -13.04
C ALA A 301 2.34 -1.40 -13.16
N PHE A 302 1.79 -0.87 -14.25
CA PHE A 302 0.40 -0.98 -14.64
C PHE A 302 0.20 -2.16 -15.59
N TRP A 303 -0.85 -2.92 -15.36
CA TRP A 303 -1.13 -4.08 -16.22
C TRP A 303 -2.51 -4.05 -16.88
N ASN A 304 -3.49 -3.29 -16.36
CA ASN A 304 -4.86 -3.33 -16.86
C ASN A 304 -5.54 -1.96 -17.01
N HIS A 305 -6.15 -1.35 -15.95
CA HIS A 305 -7.15 -0.28 -16.10
C HIS A 305 -6.72 1.07 -15.56
N TYR A 306 -7.13 2.15 -16.25
CA TYR A 306 -7.09 3.50 -15.73
C TYR A 306 -8.10 3.70 -14.58
N GLY A 307 -7.86 4.72 -13.74
CA GLY A 307 -8.81 5.13 -12.71
C GLY A 307 -8.94 4.21 -11.49
N THR A 308 -8.22 3.09 -11.49
CA THR A 308 -8.15 2.13 -10.40
C THR A 308 -6.73 1.93 -9.90
N LEU A 309 -5.87 2.95 -10.05
CA LEU A 309 -4.43 2.84 -9.80
C LEU A 309 -3.82 1.63 -10.55
N GLY A 310 -4.29 1.41 -11.79
CA GLY A 310 -3.81 0.34 -12.68
C GLY A 310 -4.20 -1.07 -12.25
N ASP A 311 -5.23 -1.26 -11.41
CA ASP A 311 -5.56 -2.52 -10.72
C ASP A 311 -4.39 -3.08 -9.87
N THR A 312 -3.46 -2.23 -9.47
CA THR A 312 -2.32 -2.62 -8.65
C THR A 312 -2.56 -2.38 -7.17
N LEU A 313 -3.27 -1.31 -6.83
CA LEU A 313 -3.58 -0.88 -5.46
C LEU A 313 -5.10 -0.83 -5.17
N ALA A 314 -5.93 -0.90 -6.20
CA ALA A 314 -7.37 -0.99 -6.06
C ALA A 314 -7.92 -2.13 -6.92
N ASP A 315 -9.09 -2.65 -6.56
CA ASP A 315 -9.83 -3.61 -7.39
C ASP A 315 -10.49 -2.90 -8.59
N THR A 316 -11.12 -3.66 -9.48
CA THR A 316 -11.82 -3.12 -10.66
C THR A 316 -13.00 -2.21 -10.31
N GLY A 317 -13.48 -2.23 -9.08
CA GLY A 317 -14.53 -1.35 -8.54
C GLY A 317 -13.98 -0.07 -7.91
N GLY A 318 -12.66 0.11 -7.84
CA GLY A 318 -12.01 1.26 -7.20
C GLY A 318 -11.90 1.15 -5.68
N SER A 319 -12.12 -0.04 -5.09
CA SER A 319 -11.91 -0.28 -3.66
C SER A 319 -10.45 -0.67 -3.38
N PRO A 320 -9.86 -0.25 -2.24
CA PRO A 320 -8.53 -0.67 -1.83
C PRO A 320 -8.33 -2.18 -1.87
N ASN A 321 -7.27 -2.66 -2.50
CA ASN A 321 -6.84 -4.04 -2.39
C ASN A 321 -5.80 -4.22 -1.27
N SER A 322 -5.24 -5.41 -1.12
CA SER A 322 -4.26 -5.70 -0.05
C SER A 322 -2.99 -4.85 -0.15
N ALA A 323 -2.47 -4.59 -1.35
CA ALA A 323 -1.27 -3.80 -1.55
C ALA A 323 -1.50 -2.32 -1.22
N TYR A 324 -2.70 -1.79 -1.42
CA TYR A 324 -3.05 -0.42 -1.07
C TYR A 324 -2.69 -0.08 0.38
N TRP A 325 -2.96 -0.99 1.32
CA TRP A 325 -2.71 -0.75 2.74
C TRP A 325 -1.22 -0.68 3.06
N LEU A 326 -0.37 -1.45 2.36
CA LEU A 326 1.07 -1.32 2.46
C LEU A 326 1.54 0.06 1.99
N TYR A 327 1.06 0.52 0.82
CA TYR A 327 1.42 1.83 0.27
C TYR A 327 0.84 2.98 1.09
N LYS A 328 -0.33 2.78 1.69
CA LYS A 328 -0.88 3.75 2.62
C LYS A 328 -0.01 3.90 3.87
N TRP A 329 0.45 2.81 4.48
CA TRP A 329 1.41 2.88 5.59
C TRP A 329 2.72 3.55 5.18
N TYR A 330 3.19 3.27 3.96
CA TYR A 330 4.35 3.95 3.42
C TYR A 330 4.10 5.45 3.22
N GLY A 331 2.94 5.83 2.69
CA GLY A 331 2.50 7.22 2.57
C GLY A 331 2.34 7.95 3.92
N ASP A 332 1.95 7.24 4.98
CA ASP A 332 1.84 7.79 6.34
C ASP A 332 3.22 8.03 7.01
N MET A 333 4.32 7.50 6.46
CA MET A 333 5.67 7.77 6.96
C MET A 333 6.02 9.24 6.81
N SER A 334 6.75 9.78 7.77
CA SER A 334 7.17 11.19 7.77
C SER A 334 8.53 11.36 8.45
N GLY A 335 9.11 12.55 8.30
CA GLY A 335 10.39 12.86 8.92
C GLY A 335 11.57 12.27 8.15
N THR A 336 12.27 11.30 8.71
CA THR A 336 13.52 10.76 8.15
C THR A 336 13.43 9.24 7.96
N MET A 337 13.75 8.75 6.77
CA MET A 337 13.97 7.33 6.54
C MET A 337 15.18 6.84 7.33
N LEU A 338 15.05 5.65 7.90
CA LEU A 338 16.07 5.00 8.73
C LEU A 338 16.80 3.91 7.93
N THR A 339 18.04 3.65 8.33
CA THR A 339 18.80 2.52 7.77
C THR A 339 18.16 1.19 8.18
N THR A 340 17.87 0.34 7.19
CA THR A 340 17.38 -1.03 7.39
C THR A 340 18.36 -2.04 6.81
N THR A 341 18.54 -3.16 7.49
CA THR A 341 19.42 -4.25 7.07
C THR A 341 18.63 -5.56 7.05
N PRO A 342 18.23 -6.03 5.85
CA PRO A 342 17.61 -7.34 5.72
C PRO A 342 18.67 -8.45 5.86
N PRO A 343 18.27 -9.67 6.24
CA PRO A 343 19.22 -10.79 6.39
C PRO A 343 19.76 -11.31 5.05
N ALA A 344 19.05 -11.04 3.95
CA ALA A 344 19.42 -11.44 2.58
C ALA A 344 18.74 -10.53 1.55
N GLN A 345 19.08 -10.69 0.26
CA GLN A 345 18.45 -9.94 -0.85
C GLN A 345 17.01 -10.40 -1.14
N THR A 346 16.62 -11.57 -0.65
CA THR A 346 15.27 -12.14 -0.75
C THR A 346 14.77 -12.54 0.63
N GLY A 347 13.47 -12.70 0.79
CA GLY A 347 12.84 -12.98 2.07
C GLY A 347 12.41 -11.70 2.78
N ILE A 348 12.49 -11.66 4.11
CA ILE A 348 12.04 -10.51 4.88
C ILE A 348 12.89 -9.27 4.53
N ASP A 349 12.20 -8.20 4.14
CA ASP A 349 12.79 -6.89 3.87
C ASP A 349 11.80 -5.79 4.23
N GLY A 350 12.27 -4.57 4.47
CA GLY A 350 11.39 -3.47 4.86
C GLY A 350 12.08 -2.12 4.92
N ALA A 351 11.25 -1.08 4.93
CA ALA A 351 11.64 0.31 5.08
C ALA A 351 11.16 0.86 6.42
N ALA A 352 11.89 1.82 6.98
CA ALA A 352 11.56 2.41 8.27
C ALA A 352 11.76 3.91 8.27
N SER A 353 10.98 4.62 9.10
CA SER A 353 11.12 6.06 9.32
C SER A 353 11.05 6.43 10.81
N LEU A 354 11.67 7.55 11.14
CA LEU A 354 11.48 8.27 12.41
C LEU A 354 10.75 9.57 12.08
N ASN A 355 9.60 9.78 12.71
CA ASN A 355 8.79 10.99 12.47
C ASN A 355 9.52 12.28 12.88
N GLY A 356 9.02 13.43 12.42
CA GLY A 356 9.64 14.73 12.70
C GLY A 356 9.68 15.14 14.17
N ALA A 357 8.83 14.55 15.02
CA ALA A 357 8.85 14.76 16.47
C ALA A 357 9.91 13.88 17.18
N GLY A 358 10.43 12.85 16.50
CA GLY A 358 11.42 11.93 17.05
C GLY A 358 10.84 10.94 18.07
N ASP A 359 9.54 10.72 18.08
CA ASP A 359 8.81 9.92 19.06
C ASP A 359 8.04 8.73 18.46
N GLN A 360 8.15 8.50 17.14
CA GLN A 360 7.55 7.35 16.48
C GLN A 360 8.50 6.76 15.43
N VAL A 361 8.83 5.48 15.61
CA VAL A 361 9.45 4.65 14.56
C VAL A 361 8.35 3.86 13.87
N SER A 362 8.23 4.00 12.55
CA SER A 362 7.30 3.27 11.69
C SER A 362 8.10 2.34 10.77
N VAL A 363 7.73 1.07 10.70
CA VAL A 363 8.40 0.06 9.87
C VAL A 363 7.39 -0.69 9.04
N ILE A 364 7.45 -0.58 7.71
CA ILE A 364 6.74 -1.47 6.80
C ILE A 364 7.66 -2.61 6.37
N PHE A 365 7.17 -3.83 6.30
CA PHE A 365 7.98 -4.98 5.90
C PHE A 365 7.13 -6.13 5.34
N GLY A 366 7.78 -7.09 4.68
CA GLY A 366 7.12 -8.25 4.11
C GLY A 366 8.11 -9.26 3.55
N GLY A 367 7.61 -10.25 2.78
CA GLY A 367 8.42 -11.26 2.09
C GLY A 367 8.99 -12.37 2.99
N GLY A 368 8.88 -12.24 4.31
CA GLY A 368 9.31 -13.27 5.26
C GLY A 368 8.25 -14.35 5.48
N SER A 369 8.68 -15.59 5.71
CA SER A 369 7.79 -16.71 6.03
C SER A 369 8.24 -17.45 7.28
N GLY A 370 7.27 -18.00 8.04
CA GLY A 370 7.53 -18.70 9.29
C GLY A 370 8.02 -17.77 10.40
N SER A 371 8.88 -18.28 11.30
CA SER A 371 9.41 -17.52 12.43
C SER A 371 10.39 -16.45 11.95
N SER A 372 9.96 -15.20 11.96
CA SER A 372 10.72 -14.01 11.60
C SER A 372 10.73 -13.01 12.76
N ALA A 373 11.55 -11.98 12.67
CA ALA A 373 11.55 -10.89 13.63
C ALA A 373 11.93 -9.56 13.00
N VAL A 374 11.52 -8.47 13.66
CA VAL A 374 12.05 -7.12 13.42
C VAL A 374 12.78 -6.69 14.70
N THR A 375 14.04 -6.34 14.56
CA THR A 375 14.81 -5.72 15.64
C THR A 375 14.94 -4.22 15.36
N VAL A 376 14.57 -3.39 16.34
CA VAL A 376 14.76 -1.95 16.30
C VAL A 376 15.86 -1.59 17.28
N ASP A 377 17.03 -1.27 16.72
CA ASP A 377 18.23 -0.84 17.44
C ASP A 377 18.31 0.67 17.54
N GLY A 378 19.15 1.20 18.44
CA GLY A 378 19.43 2.62 18.56
C GLY A 378 18.38 3.42 19.33
N LEU A 379 17.31 2.79 19.85
CA LEU A 379 16.26 3.48 20.62
C LEU A 379 16.79 4.23 21.84
N GLY A 380 17.86 3.70 22.47
CA GLY A 380 18.49 4.35 23.63
C GLY A 380 19.16 5.69 23.32
N SER A 381 19.41 5.99 22.05
CA SER A 381 20.00 7.28 21.60
C SER A 381 18.92 8.33 21.31
N LEU A 382 17.66 7.96 21.27
CA LEU A 382 16.53 8.83 20.96
C LEU A 382 15.87 9.30 22.26
N ALA A 383 15.84 10.62 22.47
CA ALA A 383 15.42 11.23 23.74
C ALA A 383 13.97 10.91 24.15
N ALA A 384 13.09 10.62 23.18
CA ALA A 384 11.68 10.32 23.46
C ALA A 384 11.46 8.90 24.00
N PHE A 385 12.39 7.95 23.73
CA PHE A 385 12.23 6.56 24.08
C PHE A 385 12.93 6.24 25.41
N GLY A 386 12.20 5.62 26.33
CA GLY A 386 12.68 5.24 27.66
C GLY A 386 13.15 3.78 27.74
N SER A 387 13.15 3.26 28.97
CA SER A 387 13.47 1.84 29.23
C SER A 387 12.36 0.86 28.81
N THR A 388 11.21 1.38 28.40
CA THR A 388 10.05 0.65 27.88
C THR A 388 9.43 1.46 26.76
N VAL A 389 9.00 0.77 25.70
CA VAL A 389 8.31 1.36 24.54
C VAL A 389 7.00 0.64 24.29
N HIS A 390 6.04 1.35 23.72
CA HIS A 390 4.80 0.77 23.23
C HIS A 390 4.97 0.31 21.79
N VAL A 391 4.54 -0.91 21.49
CA VAL A 391 4.70 -1.55 20.18
C VAL A 391 3.35 -2.03 19.68
N LYS A 392 2.97 -1.59 18.48
CA LYS A 392 1.82 -2.09 17.72
C LYS A 392 2.31 -2.79 16.45
N LEU A 393 1.87 -4.02 16.22
CA LEU A 393 2.12 -4.80 15.01
C LEU A 393 0.80 -5.08 14.30
N GLU A 394 0.73 -4.68 13.04
CA GLU A 394 -0.43 -4.84 12.16
C GLU A 394 -0.06 -5.62 10.90
N TYR A 395 -1.06 -6.13 10.18
CA TYR A 395 -0.85 -6.77 8.90
C TYR A 395 -2.00 -6.52 7.93
N THR A 396 -1.72 -6.63 6.64
CA THR A 396 -2.68 -6.77 5.55
C THR A 396 -2.46 -8.12 4.87
N PRO A 397 -3.50 -8.98 4.74
CA PRO A 397 -3.36 -10.26 4.05
C PRO A 397 -3.24 -10.04 2.53
N SER A 398 -2.79 -11.04 1.78
CA SER A 398 -2.85 -11.02 0.32
C SER A 398 -4.11 -11.75 -0.14
N LEU A 399 -5.12 -10.98 -0.58
CA LEU A 399 -6.41 -11.54 -1.03
C LEU A 399 -6.51 -11.65 -2.55
N GLY A 400 -5.56 -11.05 -3.27
CA GLY A 400 -5.54 -10.98 -4.73
C GLY A 400 -5.61 -9.53 -5.23
N ARG A 401 -5.03 -9.29 -6.41
CA ARG A 401 -4.89 -7.94 -6.98
C ARG A 401 -6.24 -7.26 -7.22
N THR A 402 -7.22 -8.02 -7.71
CA THR A 402 -8.56 -7.53 -8.09
C THR A 402 -9.62 -7.78 -7.02
N VAL A 403 -9.20 -7.96 -5.76
CA VAL A 403 -10.08 -8.25 -4.62
C VAL A 403 -9.95 -7.13 -3.59
N ALA A 404 -11.06 -6.51 -3.25
CA ALA A 404 -11.11 -5.52 -2.16
C ALA A 404 -10.62 -6.13 -0.85
N ALA A 405 -9.77 -5.41 -0.14
CA ALA A 405 -9.23 -5.86 1.14
C ALA A 405 -9.75 -4.99 2.28
N PRO A 406 -10.13 -5.59 3.41
CA PRO A 406 -10.50 -4.82 4.59
C PRO A 406 -9.29 -4.02 5.11
N PRO A 407 -9.55 -2.99 5.94
CA PRO A 407 -8.48 -2.31 6.66
C PRO A 407 -7.58 -3.28 7.42
N PRO A 408 -6.30 -2.91 7.66
CA PRO A 408 -5.35 -3.74 8.38
C PRO A 408 -5.82 -4.18 9.76
N LEU A 409 -5.34 -5.35 10.18
CA LEU A 409 -5.68 -5.95 11.46
C LEU A 409 -4.47 -5.92 12.40
N THR A 410 -4.69 -5.58 13.66
CA THR A 410 -3.63 -5.63 14.68
C THR A 410 -3.36 -7.08 15.11
N ILE A 411 -2.10 -7.50 14.98
CA ILE A 411 -1.60 -8.81 15.47
C ILE A 411 -1.37 -8.75 16.97
N SER A 412 -0.67 -7.69 17.41
CA SER A 412 -0.33 -7.48 18.82
C SER A 412 -0.13 -6.00 19.13
N GLU A 413 -0.46 -5.63 20.35
CA GLU A 413 -0.20 -4.29 20.89
C GLU A 413 0.17 -4.44 22.35
N SER A 414 1.41 -4.07 22.73
CA SER A 414 1.93 -4.23 24.08
C SER A 414 3.20 -3.43 24.32
N ASP A 415 3.55 -3.28 25.58
CA ASP A 415 4.81 -2.65 25.99
C ASP A 415 5.98 -3.65 25.93
N TYR A 416 7.10 -3.19 25.42
CA TYR A 416 8.36 -3.93 25.30
C TYR A 416 9.46 -3.26 26.12
N PRO A 417 10.19 -4.02 26.96
CA PRO A 417 11.36 -3.48 27.64
C PRO A 417 12.49 -3.26 26.63
N VAL A 418 13.05 -2.06 26.62
CA VAL A 418 14.25 -1.73 25.84
C VAL A 418 15.47 -2.30 26.55
N ARG A 419 16.21 -3.18 25.90
CA ARG A 419 17.41 -3.82 26.42
C ARG A 419 18.62 -3.46 25.55
N ASN A 420 19.64 -2.86 26.15
CA ASN A 420 20.82 -2.37 25.44
C ASN A 420 20.48 -1.42 24.27
N GLY A 421 19.42 -0.61 24.42
CA GLY A 421 18.95 0.31 23.39
C GLY A 421 18.11 -0.33 22.28
N SER A 422 17.68 -1.58 22.44
CA SER A 422 17.06 -2.38 21.39
C SER A 422 15.80 -3.09 21.87
N ILE A 423 14.89 -3.36 20.93
CA ILE A 423 13.78 -4.32 21.08
C ILE A 423 13.80 -5.32 19.93
N THR A 424 13.27 -6.50 20.14
CA THR A 424 13.03 -7.49 19.08
C THR A 424 11.58 -7.94 19.12
N VAL A 425 10.86 -7.77 18.03
CA VAL A 425 9.45 -8.10 17.86
C VAL A 425 9.33 -9.36 17.00
N PRO A 426 8.88 -10.49 17.55
CA PRO A 426 8.69 -11.72 16.80
C PRO A 426 7.47 -11.59 15.88
N VAL A 427 7.56 -12.17 14.69
CA VAL A 427 6.50 -12.18 13.68
C VAL A 427 6.35 -13.59 13.12
N ALA A 428 5.15 -14.15 13.20
CA ALA A 428 4.79 -15.33 12.43
C ALA A 428 4.48 -14.88 10.99
N GLY A 429 5.50 -14.90 10.12
CA GLY A 429 5.45 -14.31 8.80
C GLY A 429 4.71 -15.16 7.77
N ASN A 430 4.00 -14.50 6.86
CA ASN A 430 3.55 -15.04 5.58
C ASN A 430 4.19 -14.19 4.47
N ALA A 431 4.88 -14.83 3.55
CA ALA A 431 5.66 -14.13 2.52
C ALA A 431 4.82 -13.23 1.59
N ALA A 432 3.52 -13.50 1.46
CA ALA A 432 2.62 -12.69 0.65
C ALA A 432 2.03 -11.49 1.41
N TYR A 433 2.10 -11.47 2.76
CA TYR A 433 1.47 -10.43 3.57
C TYR A 433 2.37 -9.22 3.77
N GLY A 434 1.76 -8.05 3.87
CA GLY A 434 2.40 -6.83 4.33
C GLY A 434 2.20 -6.62 5.83
N TYR A 435 3.22 -6.11 6.49
CA TYR A 435 3.22 -5.84 7.92
C TYR A 435 3.62 -4.40 8.21
N HIS A 436 3.09 -3.88 9.31
CA HIS A 436 3.42 -2.56 9.82
C HIS A 436 3.71 -2.64 11.33
N LEU A 437 4.89 -2.20 11.72
CA LEU A 437 5.32 -2.10 13.10
C LEU A 437 5.46 -0.63 13.48
N VAL A 438 4.77 -0.22 14.54
CA VAL A 438 4.87 1.13 15.11
C VAL A 438 5.45 1.03 16.50
N VAL A 439 6.51 1.80 16.78
CA VAL A 439 7.14 1.92 18.09
C VAL A 439 7.01 3.35 18.59
N THR A 440 6.42 3.53 19.76
CA THR A 440 6.22 4.83 20.43
C THR A 440 6.68 4.77 21.89
N PRO A 441 6.84 5.90 22.58
CA PRO A 441 7.10 5.89 24.02
C PRO A 441 6.02 5.14 24.81
N SER A 442 6.40 4.41 25.85
CA SER A 442 5.43 3.76 26.73
C SER A 442 4.52 4.78 27.41
N GLY A 443 3.25 4.41 27.61
CA GLY A 443 2.23 5.32 28.12
C GLY A 443 1.48 6.08 27.01
N SER A 444 1.87 5.92 25.76
CA SER A 444 1.12 6.39 24.57
C SER A 444 -0.06 5.47 24.24
N SER A 445 -0.58 4.73 25.22
CA SER A 445 -1.61 3.70 25.01
C SER A 445 -2.71 4.18 24.08
N THR A 446 -2.86 3.52 22.97
CA THR A 446 -3.97 3.70 22.03
C THR A 446 -5.17 2.83 22.38
N SER A 447 -5.10 2.07 23.48
CA SER A 447 -6.22 1.23 23.92
C SER A 447 -7.44 2.09 24.23
N LEU A 448 -8.50 1.86 23.47
CA LEU A 448 -9.80 2.49 23.65
C LEU A 448 -10.69 1.69 24.60
N ALA A 449 -10.13 0.69 25.33
CA ALA A 449 -10.91 -0.04 26.33
C ALA A 449 -11.44 0.95 27.39
N GLY A 450 -12.74 0.93 27.62
CA GLY A 450 -13.38 1.89 28.53
C GLY A 450 -14.87 2.04 28.24
N ARG A 451 -15.51 2.91 29.02
CA ARG A 451 -16.93 3.21 28.88
C ARG A 451 -17.13 4.52 28.15
N TYR A 452 -18.02 4.50 27.16
CA TYR A 452 -18.27 5.64 26.28
C TYR A 452 -19.75 5.80 25.97
N GLN A 453 -20.15 7.03 25.69
CA GLN A 453 -21.25 7.31 24.79
C GLN A 453 -20.65 7.45 23.38
N ILE A 454 -21.21 6.70 22.42
CA ILE A 454 -20.78 6.69 21.02
C ILE A 454 -21.75 7.57 20.24
N THR A 455 -21.28 8.64 19.60
CA THR A 455 -22.13 9.63 18.95
C THR A 455 -21.82 9.70 17.46
N ASN A 456 -22.84 9.64 16.62
CA ASN A 456 -22.71 9.78 15.17
C ASN A 456 -22.35 11.22 14.78
N VAL A 457 -21.37 11.40 13.91
CA VAL A 457 -20.87 12.73 13.53
C VAL A 457 -21.86 13.49 12.64
N ASN A 458 -22.59 12.78 11.76
CA ASN A 458 -23.56 13.39 10.86
C ASN A 458 -24.78 13.96 11.59
N SER A 459 -25.30 13.20 12.55
CA SER A 459 -26.55 13.56 13.23
C SER A 459 -26.35 14.21 14.61
N GLY A 460 -25.21 13.98 15.25
CA GLY A 460 -25.01 14.34 16.66
C GLY A 460 -25.77 13.45 17.65
N LEU A 461 -26.42 12.36 17.18
CA LEU A 461 -27.21 11.46 17.99
C LEU A 461 -26.37 10.30 18.54
N ALA A 462 -26.79 9.80 19.73
CA ALA A 462 -26.12 8.71 20.41
C ALA A 462 -26.50 7.34 19.87
N LEU A 463 -25.58 6.40 19.86
CA LEU A 463 -25.84 4.97 19.66
C LEU A 463 -26.67 4.45 20.82
N ASP A 464 -27.84 3.84 20.53
CA ASP A 464 -28.84 3.47 21.51
C ASP A 464 -29.46 2.11 21.18
N THR A 465 -30.03 1.45 22.18
CA THR A 465 -30.91 0.28 21.96
C THR A 465 -32.36 0.75 21.81
N GLN A 466 -33.05 0.34 20.77
CA GLN A 466 -34.42 0.77 20.49
C GLN A 466 -35.34 0.56 21.71
N ASN A 467 -36.01 1.63 22.14
CA ASN A 467 -36.87 1.64 23.32
C ASN A 467 -36.17 1.19 24.61
N ALA A 468 -34.86 1.44 24.72
CA ALA A 468 -34.05 0.99 25.83
C ALA A 468 -34.14 -0.54 26.07
N GLY A 469 -34.30 -1.30 24.98
CA GLY A 469 -34.47 -2.76 24.97
C GLY A 469 -33.25 -3.49 25.50
N THR A 470 -33.48 -4.60 26.21
CA THR A 470 -32.42 -5.46 26.76
C THR A 470 -32.52 -6.90 26.27
N ALA A 471 -33.50 -7.23 25.46
CA ALA A 471 -33.66 -8.57 24.91
C ALA A 471 -32.67 -8.83 23.78
N GLN A 472 -32.25 -10.08 23.62
CA GLN A 472 -31.47 -10.51 22.44
C GLN A 472 -32.26 -10.17 21.17
N GLY A 473 -31.56 -9.61 20.17
CA GLY A 473 -32.15 -9.16 18.93
C GLY A 473 -32.77 -7.77 19.00
N ALA A 474 -32.71 -7.05 20.13
CA ALA A 474 -33.16 -5.67 20.17
C ALA A 474 -32.33 -4.81 19.19
N ALA A 475 -33.02 -4.05 18.36
CA ALA A 475 -32.42 -3.22 17.34
C ALA A 475 -31.55 -2.11 17.96
N VAL A 476 -30.45 -1.80 17.31
CA VAL A 476 -29.60 -0.65 17.65
C VAL A 476 -29.93 0.51 16.71
N VAL A 477 -30.22 1.67 17.30
CA VAL A 477 -30.66 2.88 16.61
C VAL A 477 -29.80 4.07 17.02
N GLN A 478 -29.91 5.19 16.33
CA GLN A 478 -29.46 6.47 16.87
C GLN A 478 -30.58 7.20 17.59
N ALA A 479 -30.31 7.82 18.71
CA ALA A 479 -31.31 8.57 19.47
C ALA A 479 -30.73 9.82 20.12
N THR A 480 -31.59 10.75 20.50
CA THR A 480 -31.20 11.93 21.27
C THR A 480 -30.41 11.52 22.52
N SER A 481 -29.27 12.15 22.73
CA SER A 481 -28.39 11.85 23.87
C SER A 481 -29.08 12.02 25.20
N THR A 482 -28.98 11.02 26.06
CA THR A 482 -29.47 11.00 27.43
C THR A 482 -28.35 10.56 28.39
N THR A 483 -28.63 10.47 29.67
CA THR A 483 -27.76 9.89 30.68
C THR A 483 -28.07 8.40 30.93
N GLY A 484 -28.96 7.80 30.15
CA GLY A 484 -29.40 6.41 30.28
C GLY A 484 -28.26 5.41 30.02
N THR A 485 -28.30 4.29 30.72
CA THR A 485 -27.29 3.22 30.56
C THR A 485 -27.43 2.45 29.24
N ASP A 486 -28.59 2.55 28.59
CA ASP A 486 -28.87 2.04 27.24
C ASP A 486 -28.09 2.72 26.12
N GLN A 487 -27.59 3.97 26.36
CA GLN A 487 -26.73 4.72 25.46
C GLN A 487 -25.26 4.68 25.87
N ASN A 488 -24.90 3.94 26.91
CA ASN A 488 -23.55 3.75 27.35
C ASN A 488 -23.04 2.40 26.88
N TRP A 489 -21.84 2.41 26.29
CA TRP A 489 -21.22 1.23 25.71
C TRP A 489 -19.82 1.05 26.28
N THR A 490 -19.48 -0.18 26.62
CA THR A 490 -18.15 -0.53 27.10
C THR A 490 -17.38 -1.17 25.95
N LEU A 491 -16.28 -0.55 25.56
CA LEU A 491 -15.30 -1.17 24.66
C LEU A 491 -14.44 -2.14 25.46
N VAL A 492 -14.62 -3.43 25.21
CA VAL A 492 -13.86 -4.51 25.84
C VAL A 492 -12.84 -5.00 24.83
N SER A 493 -11.53 -4.83 25.12
CA SER A 493 -10.49 -5.33 24.24
C SER A 493 -10.58 -6.86 24.10
N SER A 494 -10.58 -7.33 22.87
CA SER A 494 -10.53 -8.77 22.53
C SER A 494 -9.16 -9.21 21.99
N GLY A 495 -8.14 -8.35 22.14
CA GLY A 495 -6.82 -8.54 21.55
C GLY A 495 -6.80 -8.14 20.07
N SER A 496 -5.60 -8.07 19.49
CA SER A 496 -5.40 -7.78 18.08
C SER A 496 -6.09 -6.51 17.56
N GLY A 497 -6.24 -5.47 18.42
CA GLY A 497 -6.91 -4.21 18.07
C GLY A 497 -8.42 -4.31 17.90
N LEU A 498 -9.00 -5.46 18.22
CA LEU A 498 -10.44 -5.67 18.15
C LEU A 498 -11.10 -5.42 19.49
N TYR A 499 -12.34 -4.96 19.43
CA TYR A 499 -13.17 -4.66 20.59
C TYR A 499 -14.52 -5.35 20.46
N LYS A 500 -15.04 -5.80 21.58
CA LYS A 500 -16.48 -6.02 21.75
C LYS A 500 -17.08 -4.71 22.27
N ILE A 501 -18.21 -4.33 21.74
CA ILE A 501 -18.94 -3.11 22.12
C ILE A 501 -20.15 -3.55 22.95
N ALA A 502 -20.00 -3.61 24.26
CA ALA A 502 -21.03 -4.11 25.16
C ALA A 502 -21.93 -3.00 25.68
N ASN A 503 -23.24 -3.15 25.50
CA ASN A 503 -24.22 -2.22 26.02
C ASN A 503 -24.29 -2.31 27.57
N GLN A 504 -24.19 -1.19 28.24
CA GLN A 504 -24.12 -1.17 29.70
C GLN A 504 -25.41 -1.65 30.40
N LYS A 505 -26.58 -1.40 29.80
CA LYS A 505 -27.86 -1.76 30.41
C LYS A 505 -28.15 -3.25 30.28
N SER A 506 -27.89 -3.84 29.14
CA SER A 506 -28.20 -5.23 28.85
C SER A 506 -27.06 -6.20 29.13
N GLY A 507 -25.79 -5.70 29.10
CA GLY A 507 -24.59 -6.53 29.12
C GLY A 507 -24.35 -7.29 27.82
N GLN A 508 -25.19 -7.11 26.80
CA GLN A 508 -25.06 -7.77 25.51
C GLN A 508 -24.15 -6.95 24.57
N VAL A 509 -23.57 -7.63 23.60
CA VAL A 509 -22.65 -7.01 22.63
C VAL A 509 -23.35 -6.57 21.37
N LEU A 510 -22.84 -5.52 20.74
CA LEU A 510 -23.23 -5.07 19.41
C LEU A 510 -22.82 -6.13 18.39
N GLY A 511 -23.74 -6.54 17.55
CA GLY A 511 -23.54 -7.49 16.46
C GLY A 511 -24.38 -7.12 15.24
N ILE A 512 -24.28 -7.95 14.21
CA ILE A 512 -25.01 -7.78 12.95
C ILE A 512 -26.01 -8.92 12.77
N THR A 513 -27.23 -8.58 12.38
CA THR A 513 -28.30 -9.53 12.16
C THR A 513 -27.85 -10.68 11.23
N GLN A 514 -28.01 -11.92 11.74
CA GLN A 514 -27.66 -13.17 11.02
C GLN A 514 -26.18 -13.22 10.54
N GLU A 515 -25.28 -12.54 11.24
CA GLU A 515 -23.86 -12.47 10.87
C GLU A 515 -23.66 -12.02 9.40
N SER A 516 -24.57 -11.17 8.89
CA SER A 516 -24.53 -10.70 7.50
C SER A 516 -23.19 -10.05 7.16
N THR A 517 -22.69 -10.33 5.96
CA THR A 517 -21.50 -9.69 5.38
C THR A 517 -21.86 -8.75 4.24
N SER A 518 -23.14 -8.43 4.06
CA SER A 518 -23.62 -7.55 2.99
C SER A 518 -24.00 -6.18 3.52
N ASP A 519 -23.99 -5.19 2.62
CA ASP A 519 -24.57 -3.88 2.87
C ASP A 519 -26.01 -3.96 3.36
N GLY A 520 -26.36 -3.08 4.29
CA GLY A 520 -27.67 -3.04 4.89
C GLY A 520 -27.91 -4.04 6.02
N GLY A 521 -26.92 -4.86 6.39
CA GLY A 521 -26.98 -5.70 7.57
C GLY A 521 -27.25 -4.85 8.81
N THR A 522 -28.42 -5.07 9.50
CA THR A 522 -28.86 -4.22 10.62
C THR A 522 -28.14 -4.57 11.92
N ALA A 523 -27.76 -3.54 12.67
CA ALA A 523 -27.15 -3.70 13.98
C ALA A 523 -28.18 -4.05 15.06
N LEU A 524 -27.78 -4.96 15.95
CA LEU A 524 -28.59 -5.42 17.10
C LEU A 524 -27.68 -5.62 18.32
N ILE A 525 -28.27 -5.85 19.48
CA ILE A 525 -27.58 -6.41 20.64
C ILE A 525 -27.86 -7.90 20.76
N TRP A 526 -26.80 -8.69 21.07
CA TRP A 526 -26.91 -10.13 21.23
C TRP A 526 -26.00 -10.63 22.37
N GLY A 527 -26.34 -11.79 22.92
CA GLY A 527 -25.43 -12.47 23.85
C GLY A 527 -24.12 -12.83 23.13
N ASP A 528 -23.00 -12.55 23.75
CA ASP A 528 -21.69 -12.86 23.18
C ASP A 528 -21.53 -14.38 22.97
N ASN A 529 -21.57 -14.81 21.73
CA ASN A 529 -21.43 -16.22 21.32
C ASN A 529 -20.06 -16.51 20.69
N GLY A 530 -19.15 -15.50 20.64
CA GLY A 530 -17.80 -15.62 20.11
C GLY A 530 -17.72 -15.56 18.57
N THR A 531 -18.79 -15.18 17.87
CA THR A 531 -18.79 -15.03 16.41
C THR A 531 -18.07 -13.74 15.98
N PRO A 532 -17.48 -13.70 14.77
CA PRO A 532 -16.70 -12.55 14.28
C PRO A 532 -17.52 -11.26 14.12
N ASP A 533 -18.84 -11.34 13.91
CA ASP A 533 -19.73 -10.17 13.77
C ASP A 533 -19.88 -9.37 15.07
N HIS A 534 -19.52 -9.94 16.22
CA HIS A 534 -19.45 -9.26 17.53
C HIS A 534 -18.11 -8.54 17.77
N LEU A 535 -17.17 -8.65 16.83
CA LEU A 535 -15.86 -8.00 16.93
C LEU A 535 -15.81 -6.78 16.01
N TRP A 536 -15.25 -5.70 16.55
CA TRP A 536 -15.22 -4.39 15.89
C TRP A 536 -13.82 -3.80 15.94
N GLN A 537 -13.40 -3.21 14.85
CA GLN A 537 -12.18 -2.42 14.77
C GLN A 537 -12.54 -0.93 14.77
N LEU A 538 -11.90 -0.15 15.65
CA LEU A 538 -12.07 1.30 15.71
C LEU A 538 -10.90 1.96 14.97
N ILE A 539 -11.19 2.50 13.78
CA ILE A 539 -10.20 3.07 12.88
C ILE A 539 -10.18 4.58 13.08
N PRO A 540 -9.08 5.18 13.53
CA PRO A 540 -8.97 6.63 13.69
C PRO A 540 -9.19 7.36 12.35
N ALA A 541 -10.11 8.34 12.34
CA ALA A 541 -10.44 9.15 11.16
C ALA A 541 -10.06 10.65 11.35
N GLY A 542 -9.13 10.93 12.28
CA GLY A 542 -8.70 12.29 12.61
C GLY A 542 -9.69 13.10 13.46
N GLY A 543 -9.20 14.10 14.16
CA GLY A 543 -10.04 15.01 14.96
C GLY A 543 -10.85 14.33 16.07
N GLY A 544 -10.37 13.20 16.64
CA GLY A 544 -11.09 12.43 17.66
C GLY A 544 -12.27 11.61 17.13
N ARG A 545 -12.34 11.41 15.81
CA ARG A 545 -13.36 10.63 15.12
C ARG A 545 -12.84 9.25 14.78
N TYR A 546 -13.77 8.28 14.69
CA TYR A 546 -13.47 6.89 14.37
C TYR A 546 -14.46 6.37 13.33
N LYS A 547 -14.00 5.51 12.42
CA LYS A 547 -14.82 4.54 11.71
C LYS A 547 -14.87 3.27 12.56
N ILE A 548 -16.01 2.62 12.62
CA ILE A 548 -16.22 1.40 13.41
C ILE A 548 -16.51 0.27 12.40
N ALA A 549 -15.48 -0.54 12.10
CA ALA A 549 -15.59 -1.61 11.10
C ALA A 549 -15.95 -2.93 11.76
N ASN A 550 -16.93 -3.65 11.19
CA ASN A 550 -17.26 -5.00 11.61
C ASN A 550 -16.17 -5.99 11.16
N TYR A 551 -15.65 -6.80 12.07
CA TYR A 551 -14.55 -7.72 11.74
C TYR A 551 -14.97 -8.85 10.78
N ASN A 552 -16.25 -9.28 10.83
CA ASN A 552 -16.74 -10.35 9.97
C ASN A 552 -16.91 -9.90 8.50
N SER A 553 -17.34 -8.66 8.29
CA SER A 553 -17.68 -8.14 6.96
C SER A 553 -16.68 -7.13 6.41
N GLY A 554 -15.91 -6.44 7.26
CA GLY A 554 -15.12 -5.28 6.89
C GLY A 554 -15.94 -4.00 6.69
N LEU A 555 -17.28 -4.09 6.74
CA LEU A 555 -18.17 -2.96 6.51
C LEU A 555 -18.25 -2.03 7.73
N LEU A 556 -18.56 -0.76 7.50
CA LEU A 556 -18.59 0.27 8.52
C LEU A 556 -19.97 0.38 9.18
N LEU A 557 -19.98 0.60 10.47
CA LEU A 557 -21.18 1.00 11.21
C LEU A 557 -21.65 2.37 10.73
N GLY A 558 -22.88 2.47 10.26
CA GLY A 558 -23.47 3.67 9.70
C GLY A 558 -24.96 3.79 10.00
N ILE A 559 -25.57 4.81 9.45
CA ILE A 559 -27.01 5.11 9.65
C ILE A 559 -27.77 4.90 8.34
N THR A 560 -28.89 4.19 8.41
CA THR A 560 -29.79 4.00 7.27
C THR A 560 -30.06 5.30 6.52
N ASN A 561 -29.72 5.33 5.21
CA ASN A 561 -29.88 6.49 4.32
C ASN A 561 -29.20 7.77 4.84
N ALA A 562 -28.16 7.67 5.65
CA ALA A 562 -27.46 8.80 6.28
C ALA A 562 -28.42 9.82 6.95
N THR A 563 -29.60 9.37 7.41
CA THR A 563 -30.62 10.27 8.01
C THR A 563 -30.16 10.79 9.37
N THR A 564 -30.59 12.00 9.71
CA THR A 564 -30.34 12.61 11.03
C THR A 564 -31.51 12.43 12.00
N ALA A 565 -32.54 11.63 11.64
CA ALA A 565 -33.72 11.41 12.46
C ALA A 565 -33.40 10.51 13.66
N SER A 566 -33.92 10.87 14.85
CA SER A 566 -33.88 10.00 16.02
C SER A 566 -34.75 8.75 15.81
N GLY A 567 -34.27 7.60 16.27
CA GLY A 567 -34.89 6.29 16.06
C GLY A 567 -34.47 5.60 14.75
N ALA A 568 -33.61 6.22 13.94
CA ALA A 568 -33.14 5.60 12.73
C ALA A 568 -32.25 4.39 13.04
N GLN A 569 -32.42 3.31 12.26
CA GLN A 569 -31.72 2.05 12.38
C GLN A 569 -30.21 2.25 12.08
N VAL A 570 -29.38 1.70 12.92
CA VAL A 570 -27.94 1.53 12.67
C VAL A 570 -27.74 0.25 11.87
N LEU A 571 -26.85 0.30 10.89
CA LEU A 571 -26.55 -0.80 9.99
C LEU A 571 -25.05 -0.83 9.66
N GLN A 572 -24.62 -1.81 8.90
CA GLN A 572 -23.33 -1.81 8.26
C GLN A 572 -23.45 -1.49 6.77
N TRP A 573 -22.44 -0.79 6.23
CA TRP A 573 -22.38 -0.40 4.82
C TRP A 573 -20.93 -0.20 4.36
N ASP A 574 -20.69 -0.31 3.05
CA ASP A 574 -19.41 0.05 2.43
C ASP A 574 -19.00 1.48 2.79
N ASP A 575 -17.67 1.70 2.88
CA ASP A 575 -17.13 3.03 3.13
C ASP A 575 -17.32 3.94 1.90
N ASN A 576 -18.32 4.79 1.97
CA ASN A 576 -18.66 5.76 0.93
C ASN A 576 -18.17 7.19 1.25
N GLY A 577 -17.34 7.35 2.31
CA GLY A 577 -16.78 8.63 2.73
C GLY A 577 -17.77 9.59 3.42
N THR A 578 -19.01 9.18 3.68
CA THR A 578 -20.02 10.05 4.28
C THR A 578 -19.89 10.14 5.81
N ALA A 579 -20.36 11.26 6.39
CA ALA A 579 -20.18 11.55 7.82
C ALA A 579 -21.01 10.65 8.75
N ASP A 580 -22.01 9.93 8.24
CA ASP A 580 -22.81 8.98 9.02
C ASP A 580 -22.03 7.69 9.38
N HIS A 581 -20.89 7.44 8.72
CA HIS A 581 -19.93 6.38 9.09
C HIS A 581 -18.90 6.84 10.13
N LEU A 582 -18.94 8.10 10.53
CA LEU A 582 -18.00 8.65 11.52
C LEU A 582 -18.67 8.75 12.90
N TRP A 583 -17.91 8.39 13.92
CA TRP A 583 -18.35 8.33 15.31
C TRP A 583 -17.36 9.03 16.24
N THR A 584 -17.86 9.67 17.27
CA THR A 584 -17.05 10.20 18.38
C THR A 584 -17.29 9.39 19.65
N LEU A 585 -16.25 9.27 20.47
CA LEU A 585 -16.28 8.56 21.74
C LEU A 585 -16.19 9.59 22.89
N THR A 586 -17.24 9.68 23.70
CA THR A 586 -17.24 10.52 24.90
C THR A 586 -17.18 9.62 26.13
N ALA A 587 -16.10 9.71 26.92
CA ALA A 587 -15.92 8.88 28.12
C ALA A 587 -17.07 9.07 29.13
N ARG A 588 -17.49 7.98 29.81
CA ARG A 588 -18.58 7.91 30.77
C ARG A 588 -18.18 7.26 32.09
#